data_d39a1da492dc94fe7545ab015ae7363e
#
_entry.id   d39a1da492dc94fe7545ab015ae7363e
#
_cell.length_a   1.000
_cell.length_b   1.000
_cell.length_c   1.000
_cell.angle_alpha   90.00
_cell.angle_beta   90.00
_cell.angle_gamma   90.00
#
_symmetry.space_group_name_H-M   'P 1'
#
loop_
_entity.id
_entity.type
_entity.pdbx_description
1 polymer ?
#
loop_
_entity_poly.entity_id
_entity_poly.type
_entity_poly.pdbx_seq_one_letter_code
_entity_poly.pdbx_strand_id
1 'polypeptide(L)'
;MTMTIENERGDLAALLQKVQSQAQASQDLLAPTNQLQLATADRGDGTKVSKVILEQHGGMPTQILTANSVAFDHIAQKAAIDVRTARRLQQDYSSEWDQLINAIWLKEAKVHMLRTFAEGPNTGTLRGVVSEKFKTFDNHHLLEATLPQLMESDAQWQVQNATVTERAMYVRLKSNVITGEGAAVGDTMALGVMMKNSEIGDSAIVLGQMFWTLVCLNGMQTANTLRQNHITSARGDADQAKILTDEAKDADNRATQLKFRDNCAHLASRESFDEMLEKMRAAGNDRIEGSPNAAVEALGSVMKLTKAETSSVLDGLLQTMGQAGYAGQPLSRATMVNAVTAVAHNAAADNVDTWQQRGSRVLDLPRSDWQRIATAA
;
A
#
# COMPACT_ATOMS: atom_id res chain seq x y z
N MET A 1 -14.07 -26.71 8.77
CA MET A 1 -13.01 -26.75 7.75
C MET A 1 -12.02 -25.67 8.15
N THR A 2 -11.01 -26.03 8.92
CA THR A 2 -10.04 -25.12 9.52
C THR A 2 -9.06 -24.70 8.42
N MET A 3 -9.27 -23.54 7.82
CA MET A 3 -8.26 -22.94 6.94
C MET A 3 -7.11 -22.50 7.85
N THR A 4 -6.02 -23.18 7.74
CA THR A 4 -4.78 -22.90 8.44
C THR A 4 -4.21 -21.59 7.92
N ILE A 5 -4.14 -20.58 8.79
CA ILE A 5 -3.52 -19.25 8.59
C ILE A 5 -2.00 -19.34 8.27
N GLU A 6 -1.45 -20.54 8.14
CA GLU A 6 -0.03 -20.78 7.84
C GLU A 6 0.40 -20.44 6.41
N ASN A 7 -0.52 -20.23 5.46
CA ASN A 7 -0.19 -20.03 4.05
C ASN A 7 -0.04 -18.56 3.60
N GLU A 8 -0.23 -17.57 4.47
CA GLU A 8 -0.08 -16.15 4.11
C GLU A 8 1.17 -15.47 4.71
N ARG A 9 1.98 -16.20 5.46
CA ARG A 9 3.29 -15.69 5.90
C ARG A 9 4.25 -15.76 4.71
N GLY A 10 4.25 -14.71 3.90
CA GLY A 10 5.23 -14.56 2.84
C GLY A 10 6.63 -14.74 3.42
N ASP A 11 7.44 -15.60 2.81
CA ASP A 11 8.83 -15.78 3.19
C ASP A 11 9.60 -14.49 2.88
N LEU A 12 10.16 -13.85 3.91
CA LEU A 12 10.97 -12.64 3.74
C LEU A 12 12.17 -12.90 2.83
N ALA A 13 12.76 -14.08 2.88
CA ALA A 13 13.88 -14.45 2.00
C ALA A 13 13.43 -14.51 0.54
N ALA A 14 12.28 -15.10 0.26
CA ALA A 14 11.69 -15.14 -1.08
C ALA A 14 11.35 -13.72 -1.58
N LEU A 15 10.82 -12.84 -0.70
CA LEU A 15 10.56 -11.45 -1.04
C LEU A 15 11.87 -10.71 -1.37
N LEU A 16 12.91 -10.86 -0.56
CA LEU A 16 14.21 -10.22 -0.79
C LEU A 16 14.82 -10.67 -2.12
N GLN A 17 14.77 -11.96 -2.43
CA GLN A 17 15.24 -12.49 -3.70
C GLN A 17 14.44 -11.92 -4.88
N LYS A 18 13.11 -11.83 -4.74
CA LYS A 18 12.25 -11.22 -5.77
C LYS A 18 12.57 -9.74 -5.97
N VAL A 19 12.68 -8.96 -4.89
CA VAL A 19 13.02 -7.53 -4.96
C VAL A 19 14.40 -7.31 -5.60
N GLN A 20 15.38 -8.13 -5.25
CA GLN A 20 16.72 -8.07 -5.85
C GLN A 20 16.70 -8.38 -7.35
N SER A 21 15.96 -9.41 -7.76
CA SER A 21 15.84 -9.75 -9.18
C SER A 21 15.09 -8.66 -9.96
N GLN A 22 14.07 -8.05 -9.37
CA GLN A 22 13.35 -6.92 -9.93
C GLN A 22 14.24 -5.68 -10.06
N ALA A 23 15.08 -5.38 -9.08
CA ALA A 23 16.03 -4.28 -9.13
C ALA A 23 17.04 -4.45 -10.28
N GLN A 24 17.54 -5.68 -10.50
CA GLN A 24 18.44 -6.00 -11.59
C GLN A 24 17.79 -5.89 -12.97
N ALA A 25 16.51 -6.25 -13.08
CA ALA A 25 15.74 -6.16 -14.33
C ALA A 25 15.14 -4.77 -14.58
N SER A 26 15.15 -3.89 -13.58
CA SER A 26 14.52 -2.56 -13.67
C SER A 26 15.24 -1.68 -14.67
N GLN A 27 14.45 -1.09 -15.59
CA GLN A 27 14.92 -0.13 -16.56
C GLN A 27 13.88 0.98 -16.72
N ASP A 28 14.35 2.24 -16.62
CA ASP A 28 13.49 3.40 -16.77
C ASP A 28 13.79 4.08 -18.11
N LEU A 29 12.74 4.34 -18.88
CA LEU A 29 12.85 4.96 -20.20
C LEU A 29 12.05 6.26 -20.20
N LEU A 30 12.67 7.37 -20.58
CA LEU A 30 11.97 8.62 -20.84
C LEU A 30 11.58 8.67 -22.32
N ALA A 31 10.29 8.76 -22.59
CA ALA A 31 9.77 8.80 -23.96
C ALA A 31 8.65 9.81 -24.12
N PRO A 32 8.68 10.67 -25.16
CA PRO A 32 7.52 11.45 -25.56
C PRO A 32 6.49 10.53 -26.20
N THR A 33 5.21 10.76 -25.93
CA THR A 33 4.12 9.87 -26.38
C THR A 33 4.02 9.75 -27.88
N ASN A 34 4.44 10.76 -28.65
CA ASN A 34 4.48 10.71 -30.12
C ASN A 34 5.55 9.78 -30.72
N GLN A 35 6.43 9.19 -29.89
CA GLN A 35 7.35 8.11 -30.25
C GLN A 35 6.87 6.74 -29.80
N LEU A 36 5.69 6.68 -29.19
CA LEU A 36 5.06 5.45 -28.71
C LEU A 36 3.94 5.02 -29.67
N GLN A 37 3.82 3.73 -29.86
CA GLN A 37 2.69 3.10 -30.53
C GLN A 37 2.08 2.05 -29.62
N LEU A 38 0.78 2.08 -29.43
CA LEU A 38 0.03 1.03 -28.76
C LEU A 38 -0.46 0.00 -29.80
N ALA A 39 -0.26 -1.27 -29.50
CA ALA A 39 -0.78 -2.38 -30.28
C ALA A 39 -1.28 -3.47 -29.33
N THR A 40 -2.55 -3.88 -29.51
CA THR A 40 -3.15 -4.93 -28.69
C THR A 40 -3.02 -6.27 -29.39
N ALA A 41 -2.51 -7.27 -28.65
CA ALA A 41 -2.32 -8.64 -29.13
C ALA A 41 -3.20 -9.62 -28.35
N ASP A 42 -3.58 -10.71 -29.01
CA ASP A 42 -4.24 -11.86 -28.38
C ASP A 42 -3.20 -12.70 -27.64
N ARG A 43 -3.53 -13.18 -26.43
CA ARG A 43 -2.66 -14.09 -25.65
C ARG A 43 -2.85 -15.56 -26.02
N GLY A 44 -3.85 -15.89 -26.82
CA GLY A 44 -4.19 -17.26 -27.19
C GLY A 44 -5.12 -17.99 -26.20
N ASP A 45 -5.42 -17.37 -25.07
CA ASP A 45 -6.39 -17.85 -24.05
C ASP A 45 -7.73 -17.11 -24.10
N GLY A 46 -7.95 -16.32 -25.15
CA GLY A 46 -9.11 -15.45 -25.31
C GLY A 46 -9.00 -14.10 -24.60
N THR A 47 -7.89 -13.83 -23.91
CA THR A 47 -7.59 -12.52 -23.32
C THR A 47 -6.66 -11.71 -24.20
N LYS A 48 -6.76 -10.38 -24.11
CA LYS A 48 -5.93 -9.47 -24.88
C LYS A 48 -4.97 -8.70 -23.99
N VAL A 49 -3.82 -8.34 -24.54
CA VAL A 49 -2.80 -7.56 -23.86
C VAL A 49 -2.31 -6.41 -24.74
N SER A 50 -2.18 -5.22 -24.17
CA SER A 50 -1.61 -4.08 -24.88
C SER A 50 -0.08 -4.12 -24.81
N LYS A 51 0.55 -3.87 -25.95
CA LYS A 51 1.99 -3.70 -26.10
C LYS A 51 2.28 -2.26 -26.45
N VAL A 52 3.26 -1.67 -25.80
CA VAL A 52 3.81 -0.35 -26.14
C VAL A 52 5.08 -0.54 -26.92
N ILE A 53 5.08 -0.03 -28.12
CA ILE A 53 6.22 -0.06 -29.04
C ILE A 53 6.88 1.30 -28.98
N LEU A 54 8.15 1.36 -28.59
CA LEU A 54 8.96 2.57 -28.57
C LEU A 54 9.88 2.56 -29.77
N GLU A 55 9.59 3.41 -30.74
CA GLU A 55 10.46 3.65 -31.90
C GLU A 55 11.59 4.59 -31.49
N GLN A 56 12.81 4.10 -31.49
CA GLN A 56 13.98 4.90 -31.16
C GLN A 56 14.65 5.41 -32.46
N HIS A 57 14.89 6.72 -32.50
CA HIS A 57 15.59 7.36 -33.61
C HIS A 57 17.12 7.23 -33.42
N GLY A 58 17.89 7.22 -34.51
CA GLY A 58 19.37 7.20 -34.45
C GLY A 58 19.99 5.81 -34.43
N GLY A 59 19.29 4.78 -34.94
CA GLY A 59 19.86 3.43 -35.12
C GLY A 59 19.74 2.54 -33.86
N MET A 60 19.06 2.99 -32.82
CA MET A 60 18.73 2.13 -31.69
C MET A 60 17.56 1.21 -32.06
N PRO A 61 17.54 -0.04 -31.57
CA PRO A 61 16.50 -0.99 -31.90
C PRO A 61 15.17 -0.59 -31.24
N THR A 62 14.07 -0.82 -31.96
CA THR A 62 12.71 -0.67 -31.42
C THR A 62 12.51 -1.55 -30.22
N GLN A 63 11.95 -1.00 -29.13
CA GLN A 63 11.60 -1.76 -27.94
C GLN A 63 10.11 -2.12 -27.93
N ILE A 64 9.80 -3.35 -27.52
CA ILE A 64 8.44 -3.85 -27.37
C ILE A 64 8.18 -4.19 -25.91
N LEU A 65 7.31 -3.44 -25.28
CA LEU A 65 7.00 -3.54 -23.85
C LEU A 65 5.57 -4.07 -23.66
N THR A 66 5.41 -5.22 -23.03
CA THR A 66 4.09 -5.78 -22.70
C THR A 66 3.57 -5.09 -21.46
N ALA A 67 2.44 -4.39 -21.56
CA ALA A 67 1.83 -3.70 -20.42
C ALA A 67 1.22 -4.72 -19.45
N ASN A 68 1.61 -4.64 -18.17
CA ASN A 68 0.88 -5.33 -17.12
C ASN A 68 -0.45 -4.64 -16.81
N SER A 69 -1.21 -5.18 -15.86
CA SER A 69 -2.53 -4.64 -15.50
C SER A 69 -2.46 -3.17 -15.04
N VAL A 70 -1.44 -2.81 -14.29
CA VAL A 70 -1.30 -1.45 -13.72
C VAL A 70 -0.83 -0.45 -14.79
N ALA A 71 0.12 -0.84 -15.62
CA ALA A 71 0.56 0.01 -16.74
C ALA A 71 -0.59 0.30 -17.70
N PHE A 72 -1.46 -0.68 -17.95
CA PHE A 72 -2.68 -0.48 -18.73
C PHE A 72 -3.60 0.56 -18.07
N ASP A 73 -3.83 0.45 -16.75
CA ASP A 73 -4.63 1.41 -16.00
C ASP A 73 -4.03 2.83 -16.11
N HIS A 74 -2.70 2.96 -16.01
CA HIS A 74 -2.01 4.24 -16.17
C HIS A 74 -2.18 4.82 -17.59
N ILE A 75 -2.10 4.00 -18.63
CA ILE A 75 -2.34 4.44 -20.02
C ILE A 75 -3.74 5.02 -20.15
N ALA A 76 -4.75 4.30 -19.67
CA ALA A 76 -6.14 4.73 -19.69
C ALA A 76 -6.36 6.06 -18.94
N GLN A 77 -5.84 6.15 -17.71
CA GLN A 77 -5.96 7.34 -16.86
C GLN A 77 -5.28 8.57 -17.49
N LYS A 78 -4.09 8.39 -18.08
CA LYS A 78 -3.38 9.49 -18.76
C LYS A 78 -4.07 9.96 -20.05
N ALA A 79 -4.82 9.07 -20.68
CA ALA A 79 -5.70 9.42 -21.78
C ALA A 79 -7.06 9.99 -21.32
N ALA A 80 -7.26 10.19 -20.00
CA ALA A 80 -8.52 10.61 -19.40
C ALA A 80 -9.72 9.68 -19.71
N ILE A 81 -9.45 8.38 -19.86
CA ILE A 81 -10.46 7.33 -20.11
C ILE A 81 -10.65 6.52 -18.84
N ASP A 82 -11.91 6.29 -18.47
CA ASP A 82 -12.24 5.41 -17.35
C ASP A 82 -11.69 4.00 -17.57
N VAL A 83 -11.02 3.44 -16.54
CA VAL A 83 -10.31 2.15 -16.64
C VAL A 83 -11.24 1.00 -17.01
N ARG A 84 -12.47 0.98 -16.49
CA ARG A 84 -13.45 -0.06 -16.81
C ARG A 84 -13.86 -0.01 -18.29
N THR A 85 -14.08 1.20 -18.79
CA THR A 85 -14.36 1.45 -20.22
C THR A 85 -13.17 1.05 -21.09
N ALA A 86 -11.95 1.43 -20.69
CA ALA A 86 -10.73 1.08 -21.41
C ALA A 86 -10.53 -0.44 -21.52
N ARG A 87 -10.77 -1.19 -20.42
CA ARG A 87 -10.68 -2.66 -20.43
C ARG A 87 -11.70 -3.31 -21.37
N ARG A 88 -12.92 -2.79 -21.41
CA ARG A 88 -13.91 -3.25 -22.38
C ARG A 88 -13.46 -2.95 -23.81
N LEU A 89 -12.96 -1.75 -24.09
CA LEU A 89 -12.45 -1.40 -25.42
C LEU A 89 -11.26 -2.31 -25.82
N GLN A 90 -10.31 -2.55 -24.92
CA GLN A 90 -9.19 -3.45 -25.17
C GLN A 90 -9.68 -4.87 -25.56
N GLN A 91 -10.67 -5.39 -24.83
CA GLN A 91 -11.14 -6.76 -25.02
C GLN A 91 -12.03 -6.90 -26.27
N ASP A 92 -13.01 -6.01 -26.43
CA ASP A 92 -14.08 -6.15 -27.42
C ASP A 92 -13.80 -5.36 -28.71
N TYR A 93 -13.02 -4.26 -28.62
CA TYR A 93 -12.78 -3.27 -29.69
C TYR A 93 -11.30 -2.87 -29.72
N SER A 94 -10.42 -3.86 -29.79
CA SER A 94 -8.96 -3.62 -29.66
C SER A 94 -8.37 -2.71 -30.72
N SER A 95 -8.85 -2.80 -31.96
CA SER A 95 -8.40 -1.92 -33.06
C SER A 95 -8.74 -0.46 -32.82
N GLU A 96 -9.96 -0.20 -32.37
CA GLU A 96 -10.46 1.14 -32.04
C GLU A 96 -9.75 1.71 -30.79
N TRP A 97 -9.49 0.85 -29.80
CA TRP A 97 -8.70 1.20 -28.63
C TRP A 97 -7.30 1.65 -29.02
N ASP A 98 -6.60 0.88 -29.83
CA ASP A 98 -5.24 1.19 -30.29
C ASP A 98 -5.21 2.49 -31.10
N GLN A 99 -6.17 2.67 -32.04
CA GLN A 99 -6.28 3.89 -32.84
C GLN A 99 -6.54 5.12 -31.97
N LEU A 100 -7.43 5.02 -30.98
CA LEU A 100 -7.77 6.13 -30.06
C LEU A 100 -6.54 6.56 -29.26
N ILE A 101 -5.85 5.63 -28.63
CA ILE A 101 -4.66 5.94 -27.81
C ILE A 101 -3.53 6.50 -28.66
N ASN A 102 -3.28 5.91 -29.82
CA ASN A 102 -2.25 6.39 -30.75
C ASN A 102 -2.55 7.83 -31.26
N ALA A 103 -3.82 8.13 -31.53
CA ALA A 103 -4.23 9.49 -31.94
C ALA A 103 -4.02 10.51 -30.79
N ILE A 104 -4.34 10.13 -29.53
CA ILE A 104 -4.10 10.99 -28.36
C ILE A 104 -2.60 11.21 -28.18
N TRP A 105 -1.80 10.16 -28.21
CA TRP A 105 -0.35 10.23 -28.01
C TRP A 105 0.36 11.08 -29.07
N LEU A 106 -0.06 10.95 -30.31
CA LEU A 106 0.50 11.75 -31.41
C LEU A 106 0.19 13.24 -31.24
N LYS A 107 -1.04 13.56 -30.79
CA LYS A 107 -1.50 14.94 -30.64
C LYS A 107 -0.93 15.64 -29.42
N GLU A 108 -0.80 14.96 -28.30
CA GLU A 108 -0.40 15.59 -27.03
C GLU A 108 1.11 15.65 -26.80
N ALA A 109 1.87 14.71 -27.35
CA ALA A 109 3.34 14.64 -27.32
C ALA A 109 3.97 14.86 -25.92
N LYS A 110 3.31 14.35 -24.86
CA LYS A 110 3.80 14.47 -23.48
C LYS A 110 4.92 13.51 -23.18
N VAL A 111 5.93 13.95 -22.44
CA VAL A 111 7.02 13.07 -21.96
C VAL A 111 6.56 12.32 -20.71
N HIS A 112 6.75 11.02 -20.72
CA HIS A 112 6.52 10.15 -19.56
C HIS A 112 7.75 9.28 -19.28
N MET A 113 7.88 8.89 -18.02
CA MET A 113 8.80 7.82 -17.63
C MET A 113 8.04 6.50 -17.71
N LEU A 114 8.58 5.60 -18.52
CA LEU A 114 8.13 4.21 -18.65
C LEU A 114 8.95 3.38 -17.67
N ARG A 115 8.33 2.85 -16.63
CA ARG A 115 8.96 1.95 -15.68
C ARG A 115 8.84 0.53 -16.21
N THR A 116 9.96 -0.16 -16.43
CA THR A 116 9.97 -1.47 -17.08
C THR A 116 10.82 -2.48 -16.34
N PHE A 117 10.58 -3.77 -16.64
CA PHE A 117 11.53 -4.85 -16.41
C PHE A 117 12.01 -5.38 -17.75
N ALA A 118 13.33 -5.39 -17.95
CA ALA A 118 13.93 -5.99 -19.13
C ALA A 118 13.81 -7.52 -19.09
N GLU A 119 13.34 -8.12 -20.19
CA GLU A 119 13.21 -9.58 -20.36
C GLU A 119 14.13 -10.08 -21.49
N GLY A 120 14.59 -9.18 -22.32
CA GLY A 120 15.49 -9.45 -23.42
C GLY A 120 16.09 -8.14 -23.97
N PRO A 121 16.91 -8.19 -25.03
CA PRO A 121 17.60 -7.01 -25.55
C PRO A 121 16.64 -5.87 -25.94
N ASN A 122 15.46 -6.21 -26.46
CA ASN A 122 14.47 -5.25 -26.99
C ASN A 122 13.06 -5.54 -26.50
N THR A 123 12.89 -6.36 -25.47
CA THR A 123 11.59 -6.77 -24.94
C THR A 123 11.56 -6.64 -23.43
N GLY A 124 10.39 -6.36 -22.88
CA GLY A 124 10.21 -6.28 -21.45
C GLY A 124 8.76 -6.12 -21.05
N THR A 125 8.56 -6.10 -19.74
CA THR A 125 7.27 -5.77 -19.14
C THR A 125 7.22 -4.28 -18.82
N LEU A 126 6.24 -3.56 -19.36
CA LEU A 126 5.86 -2.23 -18.90
C LEU A 126 5.04 -2.38 -17.62
N ARG A 127 5.57 -1.88 -16.50
CA ARG A 127 4.93 -1.99 -15.18
C ARG A 127 4.22 -0.71 -14.73
N GLY A 128 4.56 0.43 -15.32
CA GLY A 128 3.91 1.70 -15.02
C GLY A 128 4.32 2.81 -15.98
N VAL A 129 3.41 3.78 -16.14
CA VAL A 129 3.65 5.01 -16.90
C VAL A 129 3.48 6.18 -15.94
N VAL A 130 4.58 6.80 -15.54
CA VAL A 130 4.59 7.86 -14.53
C VAL A 130 5.02 9.21 -15.13
N SER A 131 4.98 10.27 -14.33
CA SER A 131 5.47 11.58 -14.77
C SER A 131 6.98 11.55 -15.01
N GLU A 132 7.48 12.36 -15.93
CA GLU A 132 8.92 12.60 -16.11
C GLU A 132 9.63 13.09 -14.82
N LYS A 133 8.84 13.67 -13.88
CA LYS A 133 9.31 14.18 -12.58
C LYS A 133 9.19 13.16 -11.44
N PHE A 134 8.84 11.92 -11.77
CA PHE A 134 8.71 10.88 -10.77
C PHE A 134 10.06 10.61 -10.11
N LYS A 135 10.09 10.65 -8.77
CA LYS A 135 11.25 10.27 -7.99
C LYS A 135 11.29 8.76 -7.87
N THR A 136 12.27 8.14 -8.49
CA THR A 136 12.51 6.70 -8.35
C THR A 136 13.08 6.40 -6.97
N PHE A 137 12.35 5.64 -6.18
CA PHE A 137 12.81 5.08 -4.92
C PHE A 137 12.27 3.65 -4.88
N ASP A 138 13.12 2.72 -5.22
CA ASP A 138 12.72 1.34 -5.44
C ASP A 138 12.66 0.54 -4.12
N ASN A 139 12.01 -0.61 -4.16
CA ASN A 139 11.73 -1.43 -2.99
C ASN A 139 13.00 -1.82 -2.22
N HIS A 140 14.09 -2.12 -2.93
CA HIS A 140 15.36 -2.46 -2.32
C HIS A 140 15.92 -1.31 -1.46
N HIS A 141 15.78 -0.04 -1.89
CA HIS A 141 16.25 1.11 -1.12
C HIS A 141 15.56 1.21 0.26
N LEU A 142 14.24 0.90 0.32
CA LEU A 142 13.51 0.91 1.58
C LEU A 142 13.96 -0.24 2.49
N LEU A 143 14.11 -1.44 1.93
CA LEU A 143 14.55 -2.61 2.69
C LEU A 143 15.99 -2.45 3.21
N GLU A 144 16.90 -1.95 2.39
CA GLU A 144 18.29 -1.66 2.79
C GLU A 144 18.37 -0.61 3.91
N ALA A 145 17.47 0.36 3.91
CA ALA A 145 17.44 1.38 4.94
C ALA A 145 16.87 0.88 6.28
N THR A 146 15.92 -0.07 6.25
CA THR A 146 15.11 -0.41 7.43
C THR A 146 15.46 -1.77 8.04
N LEU A 147 15.70 -2.81 7.22
CA LEU A 147 15.93 -4.15 7.74
C LEU A 147 17.15 -4.26 8.69
N PRO A 148 18.32 -3.63 8.41
CA PRO A 148 19.44 -3.68 9.35
C PRO A 148 19.06 -3.15 10.73
N GLN A 149 18.32 -2.03 10.81
CA GLN A 149 17.88 -1.43 12.07
C GLN A 149 16.94 -2.35 12.85
N LEU A 150 16.05 -3.04 12.13
CA LEU A 150 15.14 -4.00 12.74
C LEU A 150 15.89 -5.24 13.24
N MET A 151 16.87 -5.74 12.48
CA MET A 151 17.69 -6.90 12.87
C MET A 151 18.60 -6.61 14.07
N GLU A 152 19.07 -5.38 14.22
CA GLU A 152 19.90 -4.93 15.35
C GLU A 152 19.06 -4.66 16.61
N SER A 153 17.74 -4.52 16.49
CA SER A 153 16.85 -4.27 17.63
C SER A 153 16.60 -5.55 18.45
N ASP A 154 16.35 -5.39 19.75
CA ASP A 154 16.01 -6.49 20.67
C ASP A 154 14.59 -7.05 20.46
N ALA A 155 13.87 -6.60 19.46
CA ALA A 155 12.43 -6.86 19.30
C ALA A 155 12.08 -8.30 18.85
N GLN A 156 13.02 -9.09 18.37
CA GLN A 156 12.80 -10.46 17.86
C GLN A 156 11.62 -10.52 16.86
N TRP A 157 11.83 -9.95 15.69
CA TRP A 157 10.80 -9.79 14.69
C TRP A 157 10.33 -11.10 14.06
N GLN A 158 9.03 -11.23 13.92
CA GLN A 158 8.36 -12.28 13.16
C GLN A 158 7.67 -11.65 11.95
N VAL A 159 7.87 -12.23 10.77
CA VAL A 159 7.18 -11.80 9.54
C VAL A 159 5.71 -12.22 9.63
N GLN A 160 4.81 -11.25 9.47
CA GLN A 160 3.37 -11.49 9.38
C GLN A 160 2.90 -11.48 7.94
N ASN A 161 3.49 -10.62 7.13
CA ASN A 161 3.25 -10.57 5.69
C ASN A 161 4.49 -10.01 4.98
N ALA A 162 4.84 -10.60 3.84
CA ALA A 162 5.90 -10.11 2.96
C ALA A 162 5.47 -10.38 1.50
N THR A 163 4.97 -9.36 0.81
CA THR A 163 4.36 -9.52 -0.51
C THR A 163 4.75 -8.37 -1.44
N VAL A 164 5.01 -8.68 -2.71
CA VAL A 164 5.09 -7.71 -3.81
C VAL A 164 4.00 -8.02 -4.82
N THR A 165 3.07 -7.08 -4.97
CA THR A 165 2.06 -7.07 -6.03
C THR A 165 2.56 -6.26 -7.24
N GLU A 166 1.76 -6.17 -8.30
CA GLU A 166 2.06 -5.26 -9.42
C GLU A 166 2.01 -3.78 -8.98
N ARG A 167 1.30 -3.44 -7.90
CA ARG A 167 1.10 -2.06 -7.42
C ARG A 167 2.11 -1.64 -6.38
N ALA A 168 2.43 -2.52 -5.42
CA ALA A 168 3.27 -2.14 -4.30
C ALA A 168 3.89 -3.36 -3.59
N MET A 169 4.94 -3.09 -2.83
CA MET A 169 5.52 -3.99 -1.84
C MET A 169 4.87 -3.71 -0.48
N TYR A 170 4.58 -4.78 0.26
CA TYR A 170 4.07 -4.76 1.63
C TYR A 170 4.90 -5.69 2.50
N VAL A 171 5.45 -5.16 3.59
CA VAL A 171 6.11 -5.96 4.63
C VAL A 171 5.52 -5.58 5.97
N ARG A 172 5.07 -6.57 6.74
CA ARG A 172 4.54 -6.37 8.09
C ARG A 172 5.24 -7.32 9.04
N LEU A 173 5.78 -6.74 10.09
CA LEU A 173 6.52 -7.45 11.11
C LEU A 173 5.83 -7.29 12.45
N LYS A 174 5.99 -8.28 13.32
CA LYS A 174 5.50 -8.28 14.70
C LYS A 174 6.64 -8.64 15.64
N SER A 175 6.78 -7.93 16.74
CA SER A 175 7.70 -8.30 17.79
C SER A 175 7.16 -9.47 18.61
N ASN A 176 8.06 -10.40 19.00
CA ASN A 176 7.73 -11.48 19.92
C ASN A 176 8.01 -11.11 21.39
N VAL A 177 8.71 -10.01 21.66
CA VAL A 177 9.16 -9.63 23.01
C VAL A 177 8.65 -8.26 23.47
N ILE A 178 8.40 -7.31 22.54
CA ILE A 178 7.79 -6.02 22.88
C ILE A 178 6.29 -6.18 22.87
N THR A 179 5.74 -6.57 24.03
CA THR A 179 4.33 -6.84 24.25
C THR A 179 3.82 -6.15 25.49
N GLY A 180 2.50 -6.02 25.64
CA GLY A 180 1.83 -5.48 26.81
C GLY A 180 0.34 -5.81 26.81
N GLU A 181 -0.30 -5.72 27.96
CA GLU A 181 -1.75 -5.90 28.09
C GLU A 181 -2.49 -4.67 27.55
N GLY A 182 -3.44 -4.91 26.66
CA GLY A 182 -4.27 -3.89 26.02
C GLY A 182 -5.42 -3.39 26.90
N ALA A 183 -6.58 -3.16 26.26
CA ALA A 183 -7.76 -2.59 26.90
C ALA A 183 -8.57 -3.59 27.74
N ALA A 184 -8.51 -4.88 27.42
CA ALA A 184 -9.20 -5.94 28.13
C ALA A 184 -8.19 -6.91 28.77
N VAL A 185 -8.62 -7.57 29.86
CA VAL A 185 -7.79 -8.58 30.52
C VAL A 185 -7.55 -9.74 29.55
N GLY A 186 -6.29 -10.11 29.34
CA GLY A 186 -5.90 -11.13 28.38
C GLY A 186 -5.77 -10.65 26.93
N ASP A 187 -6.07 -9.37 26.65
CA ASP A 187 -5.84 -8.75 25.35
C ASP A 187 -4.39 -8.32 25.22
N THR A 188 -3.52 -9.27 24.91
CA THR A 188 -2.11 -8.99 24.71
C THR A 188 -1.88 -8.30 23.36
N MET A 189 -1.22 -7.16 23.38
CA MET A 189 -0.80 -6.42 22.21
C MET A 189 0.70 -6.56 21.98
N ALA A 190 1.13 -6.55 20.73
CA ALA A 190 2.52 -6.59 20.35
C ALA A 190 2.87 -5.42 19.42
N LEU A 191 4.08 -4.91 19.56
CA LEU A 191 4.65 -3.94 18.61
C LEU A 191 4.79 -4.57 17.23
N GLY A 192 4.48 -3.79 16.21
CA GLY A 192 4.74 -4.12 14.82
C GLY A 192 5.33 -2.96 14.03
N VAL A 193 5.92 -3.29 12.91
CA VAL A 193 6.39 -2.33 11.90
C VAL A 193 5.86 -2.74 10.55
N MET A 194 5.37 -1.77 9.77
CA MET A 194 4.97 -1.97 8.39
C MET A 194 5.81 -1.11 7.46
N MET A 195 6.14 -1.68 6.33
CA MET A 195 6.80 -1.02 5.21
C MET A 195 5.96 -1.18 3.96
N LYS A 196 5.79 -0.09 3.22
CA LYS A 196 5.09 -0.08 1.93
C LYS A 196 5.84 0.82 0.96
N ASN A 197 5.96 0.38 -0.28
CA ASN A 197 6.48 1.21 -1.36
C ASN A 197 5.83 0.84 -2.68
N SER A 198 5.54 1.84 -3.52
CA SER A 198 5.09 1.64 -4.89
C SER A 198 6.09 2.23 -5.86
N GLU A 199 6.80 1.39 -6.58
CA GLU A 199 7.79 1.83 -7.57
C GLU A 199 7.16 2.49 -8.81
N ILE A 200 5.84 2.47 -8.92
CA ILE A 200 5.08 3.01 -10.06
C ILE A 200 4.17 4.19 -9.67
N GLY A 201 4.28 4.67 -8.42
CA GLY A 201 3.57 5.87 -7.98
C GLY A 201 2.14 5.66 -7.48
N ASP A 202 1.63 4.43 -7.40
CA ASP A 202 0.28 4.12 -6.91
C ASP A 202 0.12 4.35 -5.40
N SER A 203 1.23 4.40 -4.67
CA SER A 203 1.24 4.80 -3.27
C SER A 203 2.55 5.49 -2.89
N ALA A 204 2.52 6.20 -1.76
CA ALA A 204 3.73 6.76 -1.17
C ALA A 204 4.64 5.67 -0.60
N ILE A 205 5.90 6.03 -0.34
CA ILE A 205 6.81 5.29 0.51
C ILE A 205 6.32 5.46 1.94
N VAL A 206 6.10 4.37 2.66
CA VAL A 206 5.56 4.39 4.03
C VAL A 206 6.38 3.47 4.92
N LEU A 207 6.76 3.98 6.06
CA LEU A 207 7.25 3.23 7.20
C LEU A 207 6.38 3.61 8.39
N GLY A 208 5.69 2.66 8.99
CA GLY A 208 4.73 2.93 10.05
C GLY A 208 4.84 1.94 11.20
N GLN A 209 4.49 2.40 12.39
CA GLN A 209 4.30 1.54 13.53
C GLN A 209 2.96 0.83 13.43
N MET A 210 2.93 -0.40 13.86
CA MET A 210 1.72 -1.22 13.97
C MET A 210 1.53 -1.74 15.39
N PHE A 211 0.28 -2.03 15.72
CA PHE A 211 -0.10 -2.77 16.90
C PHE A 211 -0.84 -4.03 16.48
N TRP A 212 -0.36 -5.15 17.01
CA TRP A 212 -1.00 -6.45 16.80
C TRP A 212 -1.72 -6.86 18.06
N THR A 213 -3.02 -7.08 17.98
CA THR A 213 -3.80 -7.71 19.03
C THR A 213 -3.64 -9.22 18.89
N LEU A 214 -3.00 -9.88 19.84
CA LEU A 214 -2.61 -11.29 19.70
C LEU A 214 -3.81 -12.25 19.78
N VAL A 215 -4.86 -11.87 20.48
CA VAL A 215 -6.10 -12.67 20.56
C VAL A 215 -6.84 -12.68 19.23
N CYS A 216 -6.92 -11.52 18.56
CA CYS A 216 -7.65 -11.35 17.30
C CYS A 216 -6.78 -11.49 16.07
N LEU A 217 -5.45 -11.54 16.22
CA LEU A 217 -4.47 -11.45 15.13
C LEU A 217 -4.69 -10.23 14.22
N ASN A 218 -5.33 -9.19 14.76
CA ASN A 218 -5.61 -7.94 14.05
C ASN A 218 -4.40 -7.02 14.14
N GLY A 219 -4.01 -6.43 13.02
CA GLY A 219 -3.00 -5.38 12.96
C GLY A 219 -3.66 -4.02 12.78
N MET A 220 -3.33 -3.05 13.64
CA MET A 220 -3.69 -1.64 13.49
C MET A 220 -2.45 -0.84 13.10
N GLN A 221 -2.55 -0.01 12.06
CA GLN A 221 -1.52 0.99 11.76
C GLN A 221 -1.75 2.21 12.65
N THR A 222 -0.67 2.73 13.25
CA THR A 222 -0.77 3.92 14.08
C THR A 222 -0.59 5.20 13.26
N ALA A 223 -0.88 6.36 13.87
CA ALA A 223 -0.56 7.66 13.30
C ALA A 223 0.96 7.92 13.21
N ASN A 224 1.78 7.18 14.01
CA ASN A 224 3.24 7.25 13.95
C ASN A 224 3.74 6.62 12.66
N THR A 225 3.77 7.41 11.60
CA THR A 225 4.05 6.94 10.24
C THR A 225 4.89 7.99 9.51
N LEU A 226 6.07 7.58 9.04
CA LEU A 226 6.82 8.35 8.06
C LEU A 226 6.27 8.06 6.67
N ARG A 227 5.78 9.10 6.00
CA ARG A 227 5.25 9.02 4.63
C ARG A 227 5.99 9.99 3.73
N GLN A 228 6.49 9.50 2.61
CA GLN A 228 7.12 10.32 1.56
C GLN A 228 6.54 9.98 0.20
N ASN A 229 6.14 11.02 -0.55
CA ASN A 229 5.64 10.85 -1.91
C ASN A 229 6.81 10.71 -2.91
N HIS A 230 6.56 10.02 -4.01
CA HIS A 230 7.46 9.91 -5.15
C HIS A 230 7.45 11.16 -6.05
N ILE A 231 7.38 12.33 -5.44
CA ILE A 231 7.40 13.60 -6.17
C ILE A 231 8.69 14.31 -5.75
N THR A 232 9.48 14.70 -6.73
CA THR A 232 10.63 15.59 -6.48
C THR A 232 10.11 16.86 -5.83
N SER A 233 10.68 17.27 -4.71
CA SER A 233 10.19 18.35 -3.84
C SER A 233 10.27 19.78 -4.44
N ALA A 234 10.53 19.92 -5.72
CA ALA A 234 10.47 21.20 -6.42
C ALA A 234 9.01 21.66 -6.60
N ARG A 235 8.43 22.22 -5.54
CA ARG A 235 7.34 23.19 -5.65
C ARG A 235 7.91 24.49 -6.25
N GLY A 236 8.37 24.44 -7.46
CA GLY A 236 8.91 25.57 -8.19
C GLY A 236 9.33 25.06 -9.55
N ASP A 237 8.99 25.76 -10.58
CA ASP A 237 9.29 25.60 -12.00
C ASP A 237 9.51 24.17 -12.51
N ALA A 238 8.66 23.81 -13.45
CA ALA A 238 8.71 22.54 -14.20
C ALA A 238 10.09 22.25 -14.84
N ASP A 239 10.90 23.28 -15.02
CA ASP A 239 12.23 23.17 -15.64
C ASP A 239 13.34 22.73 -14.67
N GLN A 240 13.22 22.97 -13.36
CA GLN A 240 14.27 22.59 -12.41
C GLN A 240 14.37 21.06 -12.21
N ALA A 241 13.28 20.31 -12.36
CA ALA A 241 13.32 18.85 -12.27
C ALA A 241 14.09 18.18 -13.42
N LYS A 242 14.23 18.85 -14.55
CA LYS A 242 15.01 18.39 -15.72
C LYS A 242 16.52 18.55 -15.56
N ILE A 243 16.97 19.30 -14.56
CA ILE A 243 18.36 19.71 -14.38
C ILE A 243 19.12 18.78 -13.41
N LEU A 244 18.43 17.88 -12.69
CA LEU A 244 19.07 17.00 -11.73
C LEU A 244 19.89 15.93 -12.44
N THR A 245 21.21 15.93 -12.17
CA THR A 245 22.12 14.86 -12.56
C THR A 245 21.76 13.57 -11.84
N ASP A 246 22.21 12.43 -12.33
CA ASP A 246 22.01 11.14 -11.67
C ASP A 246 22.65 11.13 -10.28
N GLU A 247 23.83 11.77 -10.12
CA GLU A 247 24.48 11.98 -8.82
C GLU A 247 23.56 12.73 -7.82
N ALA A 248 22.85 13.77 -8.27
CA ALA A 248 21.93 14.52 -7.42
C ALA A 248 20.69 13.69 -7.03
N LYS A 249 20.20 12.84 -7.94
CA LYS A 249 19.11 11.88 -7.65
C LYS A 249 19.55 10.83 -6.64
N ASP A 250 20.75 10.30 -6.78
CA ASP A 250 21.33 9.33 -5.84
C ASP A 250 21.54 9.94 -4.45
N ALA A 251 22.02 11.18 -4.38
CA ALA A 251 22.15 11.90 -3.10
C ALA A 251 20.80 12.13 -2.42
N ASP A 252 19.75 12.48 -3.17
CA ASP A 252 18.38 12.64 -2.65
C ASP A 252 17.78 11.29 -2.19
N ASN A 253 18.02 10.21 -2.93
CA ASN A 253 17.63 8.86 -2.51
C ASN A 253 18.37 8.45 -1.23
N ARG A 254 19.67 8.75 -1.14
CA ARG A 254 20.47 8.49 0.07
C ARG A 254 19.95 9.26 1.27
N ALA A 255 19.61 10.54 1.11
CA ALA A 255 19.00 11.33 2.18
C ALA A 255 17.65 10.74 2.62
N THR A 256 16.87 10.24 1.68
CA THR A 256 15.61 9.53 1.96
C THR A 256 15.85 8.24 2.74
N GLN A 257 16.79 7.40 2.32
CA GLN A 257 17.17 6.19 3.05
C GLN A 257 17.57 6.49 4.51
N LEU A 258 18.39 7.53 4.74
CA LEU A 258 18.80 7.93 6.08
C LEU A 258 17.61 8.34 6.96
N LYS A 259 16.63 9.08 6.41
CA LYS A 259 15.41 9.44 7.14
C LYS A 259 14.60 8.20 7.52
N PHE A 260 14.45 7.24 6.60
CA PHE A 260 13.73 6.00 6.90
C PHE A 260 14.47 5.15 7.93
N ARG A 261 15.79 5.07 7.85
CA ARG A 261 16.63 4.39 8.84
C ARG A 261 16.45 4.96 10.24
N ASP A 262 16.60 6.28 10.39
CA ASP A 262 16.55 6.93 11.71
C ASP A 262 15.13 6.84 12.32
N ASN A 263 14.09 6.99 11.51
CA ASN A 263 12.71 6.78 11.96
C ASN A 263 12.40 5.33 12.30
N CYS A 264 13.00 4.36 11.60
CA CYS A 264 12.80 2.94 11.86
C CYS A 264 13.23 2.59 13.29
N ALA A 265 14.39 3.08 13.75
CA ALA A 265 14.86 2.86 15.10
C ALA A 265 13.88 3.39 16.16
N HIS A 266 13.31 4.58 15.94
CA HIS A 266 12.31 5.16 16.84
C HIS A 266 11.00 4.37 16.85
N LEU A 267 10.45 4.03 15.69
CA LEU A 267 9.19 3.30 15.56
C LEU A 267 9.26 1.87 16.11
N ALA A 268 10.46 1.29 16.12
CA ALA A 268 10.73 -0.04 16.67
C ALA A 268 11.04 -0.03 18.19
N SER A 269 10.91 1.12 18.85
CA SER A 269 11.27 1.27 20.26
C SER A 269 10.16 0.85 21.21
N ARG A 270 10.55 0.41 22.41
CA ARG A 270 9.64 0.12 23.52
C ARG A 270 8.85 1.36 23.96
N GLU A 271 9.51 2.52 24.00
CA GLU A 271 8.90 3.79 24.41
C GLU A 271 7.72 4.15 23.50
N SER A 272 7.91 4.11 22.19
CA SER A 272 6.86 4.39 21.22
C SER A 272 5.70 3.37 21.31
N PHE A 273 6.00 2.13 21.67
CA PHE A 273 4.97 1.11 21.94
C PHE A 273 4.14 1.45 23.18
N ASP A 274 4.79 1.79 24.30
CA ASP A 274 4.11 2.05 25.56
C ASP A 274 3.18 3.27 25.48
N GLU A 275 3.56 4.32 24.74
CA GLU A 275 2.67 5.48 24.47
C GLU A 275 1.37 5.08 23.78
N MET A 276 1.43 4.21 22.79
CA MET A 276 0.23 3.76 22.08
C MET A 276 -0.58 2.77 22.91
N LEU A 277 0.08 1.93 23.69
CA LEU A 277 -0.59 0.99 24.61
C LEU A 277 -1.48 1.73 25.61
N GLU A 278 -0.99 2.87 26.16
CA GLU A 278 -1.79 3.73 27.03
C GLU A 278 -3.01 4.32 26.33
N LYS A 279 -2.89 4.73 25.07
CA LYS A 279 -4.04 5.19 24.27
C LYS A 279 -5.08 4.09 24.10
N MET A 280 -4.66 2.86 23.81
CA MET A 280 -5.58 1.72 23.70
C MET A 280 -6.26 1.40 25.02
N ARG A 281 -5.55 1.45 26.16
CA ARG A 281 -6.13 1.28 27.49
C ARG A 281 -7.15 2.37 27.80
N ALA A 282 -6.85 3.62 27.49
CA ALA A 282 -7.80 4.72 27.63
C ALA A 282 -9.06 4.50 26.77
N ALA A 283 -8.91 4.03 25.53
CA ALA A 283 -10.01 3.69 24.64
C ALA A 283 -10.89 2.54 25.17
N GLY A 284 -10.36 1.64 25.98
CA GLY A 284 -11.10 0.61 26.70
C GLY A 284 -12.08 1.17 27.73
N ASN A 285 -11.82 2.37 28.26
CA ASN A 285 -12.70 3.06 29.22
C ASN A 285 -13.80 3.87 28.52
N ASP A 286 -13.67 4.17 27.25
CA ASP A 286 -14.67 4.87 26.43
C ASP A 286 -15.79 3.88 26.05
N ARG A 287 -16.79 3.70 26.92
CA ARG A 287 -17.87 2.71 26.78
C ARG A 287 -18.89 3.10 25.72
N ILE A 288 -19.49 2.07 25.12
CA ILE A 288 -20.67 2.20 24.26
C ILE A 288 -21.89 1.91 25.16
N GLU A 289 -22.77 2.90 25.29
CA GLU A 289 -23.97 2.87 26.11
C GLU A 289 -25.23 2.45 25.32
N GLY A 290 -25.16 2.66 23.99
CA GLY A 290 -26.25 2.37 23.08
C GLY A 290 -26.25 0.95 22.51
N SER A 291 -27.06 0.75 21.46
CA SER A 291 -27.11 -0.52 20.74
C SER A 291 -25.83 -0.76 19.95
N PRO A 292 -25.26 -1.99 19.98
CA PRO A 292 -24.08 -2.32 19.17
C PRO A 292 -24.27 -2.04 17.66
N ASN A 293 -25.45 -2.38 17.13
CA ASN A 293 -25.77 -2.15 15.72
C ASN A 293 -25.85 -0.66 15.40
N ALA A 294 -26.53 0.12 16.23
CA ALA A 294 -26.65 1.57 16.04
C ALA A 294 -25.28 2.26 16.17
N ALA A 295 -24.43 1.80 17.07
CA ALA A 295 -23.07 2.29 17.22
C ALA A 295 -22.22 2.03 15.94
N VAL A 296 -22.34 0.85 15.31
CA VAL A 296 -21.66 0.55 14.03
C VAL A 296 -22.22 1.39 12.89
N GLU A 297 -23.53 1.62 12.81
CA GLU A 297 -24.14 2.49 11.80
C GLU A 297 -23.69 3.95 11.97
N ALA A 298 -23.66 4.45 13.21
CA ALA A 298 -23.15 5.78 13.53
C ALA A 298 -21.67 5.92 13.17
N LEU A 299 -20.84 4.90 13.47
CA LEU A 299 -19.44 4.84 13.06
C LEU A 299 -19.32 4.88 11.52
N GLY A 300 -20.13 4.09 10.81
CA GLY A 300 -20.19 4.07 9.35
C GLY A 300 -20.48 5.46 8.78
N SER A 301 -21.41 6.19 9.37
CA SER A 301 -21.75 7.57 9.00
C SER A 301 -20.60 8.54 9.26
N VAL A 302 -19.94 8.48 10.43
CA VAL A 302 -18.81 9.35 10.80
C VAL A 302 -17.61 9.10 9.89
N MET A 303 -17.32 7.83 9.59
CA MET A 303 -16.18 7.44 8.76
C MET A 303 -16.49 7.42 7.27
N LYS A 304 -17.71 7.73 6.87
CA LYS A 304 -18.20 7.73 5.47
C LYS A 304 -18.01 6.35 4.80
N LEU A 305 -18.35 5.29 5.51
CA LEU A 305 -18.32 3.93 4.97
C LEU A 305 -19.55 3.69 4.09
N THR A 306 -19.39 2.84 3.08
CA THR A 306 -20.52 2.30 2.32
C THR A 306 -21.34 1.35 3.16
N LYS A 307 -22.57 1.04 2.76
CA LYS A 307 -23.41 0.05 3.46
C LYS A 307 -22.73 -1.32 3.57
N ALA A 308 -22.05 -1.76 2.51
CA ALA A 308 -21.31 -3.03 2.51
C ALA A 308 -20.14 -3.00 3.50
N GLU A 309 -19.37 -1.92 3.53
CA GLU A 309 -18.28 -1.74 4.49
C GLU A 309 -18.77 -1.68 5.93
N THR A 310 -19.89 -1.00 6.17
CA THR A 310 -20.53 -0.94 7.51
C THR A 310 -20.98 -2.34 7.98
N SER A 311 -21.56 -3.15 7.06
CA SER A 311 -21.90 -4.54 7.36
C SER A 311 -20.66 -5.37 7.69
N SER A 312 -19.54 -5.18 6.95
CA SER A 312 -18.29 -5.88 7.26
C SER A 312 -17.73 -5.51 8.62
N VAL A 313 -17.91 -4.25 9.08
CA VAL A 313 -17.52 -3.83 10.43
C VAL A 313 -18.39 -4.49 11.49
N LEU A 314 -19.70 -4.65 11.23
CA LEU A 314 -20.61 -5.37 12.14
C LEU A 314 -20.18 -6.84 12.28
N ASP A 315 -19.85 -7.51 11.18
CA ASP A 315 -19.33 -8.88 11.22
C ASP A 315 -18.01 -8.95 12.02
N GLY A 316 -17.11 -7.98 11.81
CA GLY A 316 -15.88 -7.82 12.58
C GLY A 316 -16.12 -7.61 14.08
N LEU A 317 -17.17 -6.85 14.45
CA LEU A 317 -17.58 -6.67 15.85
C LEU A 317 -18.05 -7.98 16.47
N LEU A 318 -18.91 -8.72 15.77
CA LEU A 318 -19.41 -10.02 16.24
C LEU A 318 -18.26 -11.02 16.41
N GLN A 319 -17.33 -11.05 15.49
CA GLN A 319 -16.11 -11.86 15.58
C GLN A 319 -15.28 -11.47 16.82
N THR A 320 -15.05 -10.19 17.04
CA THR A 320 -14.28 -9.67 18.19
C THR A 320 -14.96 -10.05 19.51
N MET A 321 -16.28 -9.88 19.62
CA MET A 321 -17.05 -10.24 20.82
C MET A 321 -17.04 -11.73 21.14
N GLY A 322 -16.88 -12.59 20.13
CA GLY A 322 -16.77 -14.04 20.29
C GLY A 322 -15.41 -14.53 20.81
N GLN A 323 -14.41 -13.63 20.90
CA GLN A 323 -13.06 -14.02 21.31
C GLN A 323 -12.88 -14.00 22.82
N ALA A 324 -12.00 -14.86 23.34
CA ALA A 324 -11.84 -15.12 24.77
C ALA A 324 -11.55 -13.85 25.62
N GLY A 325 -10.79 -12.89 25.08
CA GLY A 325 -10.46 -11.63 25.78
C GLY A 325 -11.59 -10.61 25.79
N TYR A 326 -12.61 -10.74 24.91
CA TYR A 326 -13.70 -9.77 24.75
C TYR A 326 -15.07 -10.33 25.10
N ALA A 327 -15.20 -11.65 25.23
CA ALA A 327 -16.47 -12.31 25.59
C ALA A 327 -16.98 -11.81 26.94
N GLY A 328 -18.20 -11.26 26.94
CA GLY A 328 -18.84 -10.70 28.14
C GLY A 328 -18.26 -9.35 28.61
N GLN A 329 -17.29 -8.78 27.93
CA GLN A 329 -16.79 -7.43 28.24
C GLN A 329 -17.74 -6.36 27.68
N PRO A 330 -17.90 -5.21 28.38
CA PRO A 330 -18.65 -4.08 27.83
C PRO A 330 -17.96 -3.55 26.55
N LEU A 331 -18.76 -3.22 25.55
CA LEU A 331 -18.26 -2.62 24.33
C LEU A 331 -17.63 -1.25 24.60
N SER A 332 -16.55 -0.97 23.88
CA SER A 332 -15.77 0.25 24.05
C SER A 332 -15.19 0.73 22.71
N ARG A 333 -14.54 1.88 22.73
CA ARG A 333 -13.80 2.37 21.57
C ARG A 333 -12.72 1.37 21.14
N ALA A 334 -12.02 0.72 22.07
CA ALA A 334 -11.02 -0.31 21.76
C ALA A 334 -11.66 -1.51 21.04
N THR A 335 -12.87 -1.93 21.46
CA THR A 335 -13.61 -2.99 20.76
C THR A 335 -13.95 -2.59 19.32
N MET A 336 -14.35 -1.33 19.09
CA MET A 336 -14.61 -0.82 17.74
C MET A 336 -13.35 -0.74 16.87
N VAL A 337 -12.20 -0.39 17.45
CA VAL A 337 -10.91 -0.45 16.76
C VAL A 337 -10.65 -1.86 16.25
N ASN A 338 -10.83 -2.87 17.12
CA ASN A 338 -10.63 -4.28 16.75
C ASN A 338 -11.66 -4.75 15.70
N ALA A 339 -12.91 -4.33 15.79
CA ALA A 339 -13.94 -4.64 14.81
C ALA A 339 -13.61 -4.10 13.42
N VAL A 340 -13.14 -2.87 13.33
CA VAL A 340 -12.73 -2.25 12.06
C VAL A 340 -11.48 -2.92 11.49
N THR A 341 -10.49 -3.24 12.32
CA THR A 341 -9.25 -3.89 11.85
C THR A 341 -9.47 -5.37 11.49
N ALA A 342 -10.47 -6.05 12.07
CA ALA A 342 -10.82 -7.42 11.70
C ALA A 342 -11.23 -7.56 10.22
N VAL A 343 -11.84 -6.52 9.64
CA VAL A 343 -12.20 -6.52 8.21
C VAL A 343 -10.99 -6.73 7.29
N ALA A 344 -9.79 -6.33 7.73
CA ALA A 344 -8.56 -6.52 6.98
C ALA A 344 -8.23 -7.99 6.67
N HIS A 345 -8.72 -8.95 7.48
CA HIS A 345 -8.46 -10.39 7.28
C HIS A 345 -9.03 -10.93 5.95
N ASN A 346 -10.15 -10.35 5.51
CA ASN A 346 -10.83 -10.78 4.29
C ASN A 346 -10.62 -9.79 3.12
N ALA A 347 -9.77 -8.77 3.32
CA ALA A 347 -9.51 -7.76 2.30
C ALA A 347 -8.43 -8.23 1.32
N ALA A 348 -8.53 -7.79 0.05
CA ALA A 348 -7.43 -7.94 -0.90
C ALA A 348 -6.16 -7.22 -0.40
N ALA A 349 -4.98 -7.72 -0.75
CA ALA A 349 -3.68 -7.24 -0.26
C ALA A 349 -3.54 -5.71 -0.31
N ASP A 350 -3.99 -5.08 -1.41
CA ASP A 350 -3.91 -3.63 -1.61
C ASP A 350 -4.90 -2.83 -0.74
N ASN A 351 -5.89 -3.48 -0.13
CA ASN A 351 -6.92 -2.87 0.72
C ASN A 351 -6.70 -3.10 2.23
N VAL A 352 -5.83 -4.03 2.61
CA VAL A 352 -5.51 -4.35 4.01
C VAL A 352 -5.10 -3.09 4.77
N ASP A 353 -4.17 -2.30 4.21
CA ASP A 353 -3.69 -1.06 4.82
C ASP A 353 -4.81 -0.06 5.13
N THR A 354 -5.80 0.04 4.23
CA THR A 354 -6.93 0.95 4.41
C THR A 354 -7.71 0.62 5.69
N TRP A 355 -7.99 -0.65 5.93
CA TRP A 355 -8.71 -1.09 7.11
C TRP A 355 -7.88 -0.96 8.38
N GLN A 356 -6.59 -1.26 8.32
CA GLN A 356 -5.68 -1.09 9.45
C GLN A 356 -5.52 0.38 9.85
N GLN A 357 -5.48 1.33 8.88
CA GLN A 357 -5.48 2.78 9.14
C GLN A 357 -6.83 3.28 9.65
N ARG A 358 -7.95 2.68 9.20
CA ARG A 358 -9.28 3.02 9.70
C ARG A 358 -9.41 2.70 11.20
N GLY A 359 -8.77 1.62 11.68
CA GLY A 359 -8.69 1.32 13.11
C GLY A 359 -8.06 2.46 13.92
N SER A 360 -6.92 2.97 13.48
CA SER A 360 -6.27 4.14 14.11
C SER A 360 -7.18 5.38 14.11
N ARG A 361 -7.89 5.63 13.00
CA ARG A 361 -8.83 6.76 12.94
C ARG A 361 -9.96 6.65 13.96
N VAL A 362 -10.44 5.43 14.26
CA VAL A 362 -11.43 5.22 15.33
C VAL A 362 -10.83 5.62 16.68
N LEU A 363 -9.57 5.26 16.93
CA LEU A 363 -8.87 5.60 18.16
C LEU A 363 -8.72 7.12 18.35
N ASP A 364 -8.44 7.84 17.25
CA ASP A 364 -8.17 9.28 17.24
C ASP A 364 -9.44 10.13 16.95
N LEU A 365 -10.66 9.55 16.95
CA LEU A 365 -11.90 10.31 16.74
C LEU A 365 -12.05 11.40 17.81
N PRO A 366 -12.48 12.62 17.41
CA PRO A 366 -12.85 13.68 18.35
C PRO A 366 -13.90 13.19 19.36
N ARG A 367 -13.84 13.73 20.57
CA ARG A 367 -14.77 13.34 21.64
C ARG A 367 -16.25 13.50 21.25
N SER A 368 -16.59 14.55 20.51
CA SER A 368 -17.95 14.79 20.01
C SER A 368 -18.44 13.70 19.06
N ASP A 369 -17.57 13.26 18.14
CA ASP A 369 -17.89 12.20 17.18
C ASP A 369 -18.00 10.85 17.89
N TRP A 370 -17.09 10.58 18.82
CA TRP A 370 -17.18 9.38 19.62
C TRP A 370 -18.46 9.33 20.48
N GLN A 371 -18.86 10.43 21.12
CA GLN A 371 -20.10 10.47 21.88
C GLN A 371 -21.34 10.13 21.03
N ARG A 372 -21.40 10.63 19.80
CA ARG A 372 -22.49 10.27 18.86
C ARG A 372 -22.55 8.78 18.59
N ILE A 373 -21.40 8.12 18.50
CA ILE A 373 -21.30 6.67 18.30
C ILE A 373 -21.68 5.93 19.57
N ALA A 374 -21.13 6.32 20.70
CA ALA A 374 -21.30 5.65 21.98
C ALA A 374 -22.75 5.67 22.50
N THR A 375 -23.49 6.73 22.19
CA THR A 375 -24.91 6.91 22.65
C THR A 375 -25.94 6.63 21.56
N ALA A 376 -25.54 6.09 20.40
CA ALA A 376 -26.46 5.76 19.31
C ALA A 376 -27.44 4.65 19.75
N ALA A 377 -28.75 4.88 19.52
CA ALA A 377 -29.84 4.01 19.96
C ALA A 377 -30.57 3.34 18.79
#